data_007e3f0741ff89ee1a45f3eba006a77e
#
_entry.id   007e3f0741ff89ee1a45f3eba006a77e
#
_cell.length_a   1.000
_cell.length_b   1.000
_cell.length_c   1.000
_cell.angle_alpha   90.00
_cell.angle_beta   90.00
_cell.angle_gamma   90.00
#
_symmetry.space_group_name_H-M   'P 1'
#
loop_
_entity.id
_entity.type
_entity.pdbx_description
1 polymer ?
#
loop_
_entity_poly.entity_id
_entity_poly.type
_entity_poly.pdbx_seq_one_letter_code
_entity_poly.pdbx_strand_id
1 'polypeptide(L)'
;MAGKENSGIEHADADLFRGSRYALIAPESDPDLRVHKFAALLRRIGAEPVWCDAETHDWAVGIVSHLPQLASVALAHVVADETDETGLPLTLAGPGLADMLRLAGSPYDIWRDTFLTNRENIAHALDRLAQAIDYLRTRLASKDLEQEFKIANELYVALRRRVE
;
A
#
# COMPACT_ATOMS: atom_id res chain seq x y z
N MET A 1 6.71 -5.08 5.18
CA MET A 1 5.40 -5.27 5.83
C MET A 1 4.97 -6.70 5.58
N ALA A 2 4.58 -7.40 6.61
CA ALA A 2 4.11 -8.77 6.55
C ALA A 2 2.71 -8.83 7.15
N GLY A 3 1.79 -9.50 6.47
CA GLY A 3 0.41 -9.61 6.90
C GLY A 3 -0.47 -10.21 5.80
N LYS A 4 -1.64 -10.65 6.21
CA LYS A 4 -2.71 -11.14 5.32
C LYS A 4 -4.00 -10.38 5.64
N GLU A 5 -4.90 -10.33 4.69
CA GLU A 5 -6.24 -9.74 4.87
C GLU A 5 -7.11 -10.56 5.83
N ASN A 6 -6.86 -11.87 5.93
CA ASN A 6 -7.60 -12.79 6.79
C ASN A 6 -6.89 -12.94 8.14
N SER A 7 -7.67 -12.98 9.22
CA SER A 7 -7.24 -13.22 10.60
C SER A 7 -7.77 -14.56 11.13
N GLY A 8 -7.10 -15.11 12.15
CA GLY A 8 -7.46 -16.38 12.77
C GLY A 8 -6.41 -17.47 12.58
N ILE A 9 -6.43 -18.46 13.45
CA ILE A 9 -5.45 -19.56 13.46
C ILE A 9 -5.55 -20.41 12.19
N GLU A 10 -6.73 -20.51 11.60
CA GLU A 10 -6.99 -21.23 10.35
C GLU A 10 -6.26 -20.62 9.14
N HIS A 11 -5.85 -19.34 9.25
CA HIS A 11 -5.07 -18.63 8.24
C HIS A 11 -3.58 -18.51 8.59
N ALA A 12 -3.13 -19.19 9.66
CA ALA A 12 -1.72 -19.19 10.06
C ALA A 12 -0.82 -19.77 8.95
N ASP A 13 0.33 -19.13 8.77
CA ASP A 13 1.30 -19.51 7.74
C ASP A 13 2.72 -19.36 8.30
N ALA A 14 3.46 -20.47 8.34
CA ALA A 14 4.83 -20.48 8.86
C ALA A 14 5.80 -19.62 8.02
N ASP A 15 5.50 -19.43 6.74
CA ASP A 15 6.31 -18.68 5.80
C ASP A 15 5.86 -17.22 5.63
N LEU A 16 4.88 -16.75 6.42
CA LEU A 16 4.33 -15.39 6.32
C LEU A 16 5.38 -14.27 6.32
N PHE A 17 6.46 -14.46 7.06
CA PHE A 17 7.53 -13.48 7.20
C PHE A 17 8.68 -13.67 6.20
N ARG A 18 8.73 -14.78 5.47
CA ARG A 18 9.82 -15.07 4.54
C ARG A 18 9.87 -14.06 3.41
N GLY A 19 11.03 -13.42 3.21
CA GLY A 19 11.22 -12.34 2.24
C GLY A 19 10.54 -11.01 2.59
N SER A 20 9.80 -10.95 3.71
CA SER A 20 9.11 -9.72 4.13
C SER A 20 10.08 -8.73 4.75
N ARG A 21 9.93 -7.45 4.42
CA ARG A 21 10.65 -6.37 5.10
C ARG A 21 9.96 -6.03 6.41
N TYR A 22 10.76 -6.00 7.49
CA TYR A 22 10.29 -5.68 8.84
C TYR A 22 10.99 -4.41 9.33
N ALA A 23 10.25 -3.31 9.41
CA ALA A 23 10.78 -2.03 9.90
C ALA A 23 11.10 -2.12 11.40
N LEU A 24 12.32 -1.73 11.75
CA LEU A 24 12.77 -1.59 13.13
C LEU A 24 13.02 -0.10 13.42
N ILE A 25 12.20 0.45 14.31
CA ILE A 25 12.30 1.85 14.70
C ILE A 25 13.27 1.96 15.88
N ALA A 26 14.54 2.04 15.56
CA ALA A 26 15.61 2.23 16.54
C ALA A 26 16.83 2.88 15.87
N PRO A 27 17.68 3.62 16.63
CA PRO A 27 18.92 4.12 16.09
C PRO A 27 19.82 2.97 15.63
N GLU A 28 20.25 2.98 14.37
CA GLU A 28 21.17 1.95 13.84
C GLU A 28 22.55 2.04 14.49
N SER A 29 22.96 3.26 14.91
CA SER A 29 24.29 3.56 15.44
C SER A 29 24.56 3.00 16.84
N ASP A 30 23.52 2.76 17.64
CA ASP A 30 23.63 2.21 19.01
C ASP A 30 22.33 1.52 19.44
N PRO A 31 21.91 0.43 18.77
CA PRO A 31 20.76 -0.32 19.20
C PRO A 31 21.09 -1.14 20.45
N ASP A 32 20.19 -1.14 21.41
CA ASP A 32 20.24 -2.03 22.58
C ASP A 32 20.47 -3.49 22.13
N LEU A 33 21.24 -4.26 22.89
CA LEU A 33 21.49 -5.68 22.65
C LEU A 33 20.18 -6.50 22.41
N ARG A 34 19.07 -6.11 23.05
CA ARG A 34 17.76 -6.73 22.86
C ARG A 34 17.24 -6.53 21.43
N VAL A 35 17.44 -5.34 20.85
CA VAL A 35 17.02 -5.03 19.47
C VAL A 35 17.86 -5.83 18.47
N HIS A 36 19.17 -5.97 18.70
CA HIS A 36 20.02 -6.86 17.90
C HIS A 36 19.58 -8.31 17.94
N LYS A 37 19.25 -8.83 19.13
CA LYS A 37 18.74 -10.20 19.27
C LYS A 37 17.40 -10.38 18.54
N PHE A 38 16.53 -9.37 18.58
CA PHE A 38 15.27 -9.39 17.85
C PHE A 38 15.49 -9.35 16.34
N ALA A 39 16.36 -8.48 15.85
CA ALA A 39 16.73 -8.45 14.43
C ALA A 39 17.32 -9.79 13.95
N ALA A 40 18.14 -10.45 14.79
CA ALA A 40 18.65 -11.78 14.49
C ALA A 40 17.54 -12.85 14.42
N LEU A 41 16.53 -12.76 15.31
CA LEU A 41 15.36 -13.64 15.26
C LEU A 41 14.56 -13.42 13.97
N LEU A 42 14.31 -12.17 13.56
CA LEU A 42 13.62 -11.85 12.31
C LEU A 42 14.33 -12.47 11.11
N ARG A 43 15.67 -12.36 11.02
CA ARG A 43 16.42 -13.00 9.94
C ARG A 43 16.29 -14.53 9.96
N ARG A 44 16.24 -15.15 11.15
CA ARG A 44 16.06 -16.60 11.26
C ARG A 44 14.73 -17.12 10.76
N ILE A 45 13.68 -16.31 10.86
CA ILE A 45 12.35 -16.64 10.29
C ILE A 45 12.20 -16.17 8.83
N GLY A 46 13.31 -15.70 8.22
CA GLY A 46 13.34 -15.30 6.80
C GLY A 46 12.91 -13.88 6.52
N ALA A 47 12.65 -13.04 7.54
CA ALA A 47 12.37 -11.63 7.35
C ALA A 47 13.64 -10.80 7.15
N GLU A 48 13.50 -9.66 6.47
CA GLU A 48 14.57 -8.67 6.25
C GLU A 48 14.34 -7.45 7.16
N PRO A 49 15.08 -7.29 8.28
CA PRO A 49 15.02 -6.10 9.10
C PRO A 49 15.51 -4.86 8.34
N VAL A 50 14.71 -3.80 8.34
CA VAL A 50 15.02 -2.50 7.75
C VAL A 50 15.02 -1.47 8.89
N TRP A 51 16.14 -0.77 9.07
CA TRP A 51 16.28 0.24 10.11
C TRP A 51 15.81 1.60 9.58
N CYS A 52 14.99 2.28 10.36
CA CYS A 52 14.58 3.65 10.07
C CYS A 52 14.15 4.35 11.38
N ASP A 53 14.10 5.68 11.35
CA ASP A 53 13.44 6.46 12.39
C ASP A 53 11.92 6.48 12.19
N ALA A 54 11.18 6.94 13.20
CA ALA A 54 9.72 6.92 13.18
C ALA A 54 9.14 7.85 12.09
N GLU A 55 9.73 9.02 11.91
CA GLU A 55 9.25 10.01 10.93
C GLU A 55 9.40 9.48 9.50
N THR A 56 10.58 8.94 9.17
CA THR A 56 10.85 8.30 7.88
C THR A 56 9.94 7.10 7.64
N HIS A 57 9.71 6.27 8.67
CA HIS A 57 8.77 5.15 8.58
C HIS A 57 7.37 5.64 8.24
N ASP A 58 6.84 6.57 9.02
CA ASP A 58 5.45 7.03 8.89
C ASP A 58 5.19 7.71 7.54
N TRP A 59 6.15 8.52 7.07
CA TRP A 59 6.13 9.06 5.72
C TRP A 59 6.10 7.95 4.65
N ALA A 60 7.00 6.99 4.74
CA ALA A 60 7.11 5.92 3.74
C ALA A 60 5.86 5.05 3.68
N VAL A 61 5.33 4.60 4.84
CA VAL A 61 4.11 3.76 4.87
C VAL A 61 2.86 4.56 4.49
N GLY A 62 2.86 5.87 4.72
CA GLY A 62 1.84 6.77 4.19
C GLY A 62 1.68 6.64 2.68
N ILE A 63 2.78 6.54 1.95
CA ILE A 63 2.80 6.44 0.48
C ILE A 63 2.56 5.00 0.00
N VAL A 64 3.23 3.99 0.59
CA VAL A 64 3.25 2.62 0.01
C VAL A 64 2.18 1.70 0.57
N SER A 65 1.47 2.11 1.62
CA SER A 65 0.45 1.31 2.30
C SER A 65 -0.87 2.06 2.45
N HIS A 66 -0.85 3.22 3.12
CA HIS A 66 -2.08 3.92 3.48
C HIS A 66 -2.72 4.58 2.25
N LEU A 67 -1.93 5.20 1.38
CA LEU A 67 -2.42 5.78 0.13
C LEU A 67 -3.08 4.74 -0.79
N PRO A 68 -2.46 3.58 -1.10
CA PRO A 68 -3.11 2.53 -1.89
C PRO A 68 -4.44 2.05 -1.30
N GLN A 69 -4.52 1.90 0.03
CA GLN A 69 -5.75 1.52 0.72
C GLN A 69 -6.87 2.54 0.47
N LEU A 70 -6.59 3.82 0.72
CA LEU A 70 -7.60 4.89 0.56
C LEU A 70 -7.93 5.16 -0.92
N ALA A 71 -6.95 5.01 -1.83
CA ALA A 71 -7.21 5.11 -3.26
C ALA A 71 -8.17 4.01 -3.74
N SER A 72 -7.99 2.77 -3.24
CA SER A 72 -8.90 1.67 -3.52
C SER A 72 -10.32 1.93 -2.98
N VAL A 73 -10.43 2.46 -1.76
CA VAL A 73 -11.73 2.86 -1.17
C VAL A 73 -12.38 3.97 -1.99
N ALA A 74 -11.63 5.01 -2.39
CA ALA A 74 -12.14 6.10 -3.20
C ALA A 74 -12.63 5.62 -4.58
N LEU A 75 -11.87 4.72 -5.22
CA LEU A 75 -12.30 4.10 -6.48
C LEU A 75 -13.59 3.29 -6.30
N ALA A 76 -13.71 2.52 -5.21
CA ALA A 76 -14.92 1.76 -4.90
C ALA A 76 -16.14 2.69 -4.76
N HIS A 77 -15.99 3.84 -4.10
CA HIS A 77 -17.05 4.85 -3.99
C HIS A 77 -17.48 5.34 -5.36
N VAL A 78 -16.55 5.74 -6.22
CA VAL A 78 -16.87 6.22 -7.58
C VAL A 78 -17.63 5.14 -8.37
N VAL A 79 -17.17 3.88 -8.33
CA VAL A 79 -17.85 2.79 -9.03
C VAL A 79 -19.26 2.56 -8.47
N ALA A 80 -19.43 2.63 -7.14
CA ALA A 80 -20.73 2.46 -6.50
C ALA A 80 -21.71 3.58 -6.86
N ASP A 81 -21.24 4.83 -6.82
CA ASP A 81 -22.07 6.02 -7.12
C ASP A 81 -22.49 6.07 -8.61
N GLU A 82 -21.63 5.61 -9.52
CA GLU A 82 -21.92 5.55 -10.96
C GLU A 82 -22.66 4.27 -11.39
N THR A 83 -22.85 3.32 -10.47
CA THR A 83 -23.63 2.10 -10.77
C THR A 83 -25.10 2.39 -10.55
N ASP A 84 -25.83 2.50 -11.65
CA ASP A 84 -27.28 2.73 -11.69
C ASP A 84 -28.10 1.45 -11.44
N GLU A 85 -29.43 1.56 -11.57
CA GLU A 85 -30.38 0.46 -11.42
C GLU A 85 -30.12 -0.71 -12.40
N THR A 86 -29.44 -0.48 -13.52
CA THR A 86 -29.13 -1.53 -14.51
C THR A 86 -27.99 -2.42 -14.04
N GLY A 87 -27.12 -1.95 -13.12
CA GLY A 87 -25.93 -2.65 -12.67
C GLY A 87 -24.88 -2.87 -13.77
N LEU A 88 -25.01 -2.17 -14.91
CA LEU A 88 -24.17 -2.37 -16.08
C LEU A 88 -22.67 -2.18 -15.79
N PRO A 89 -22.21 -1.15 -15.04
CA PRO A 89 -20.80 -1.00 -14.70
C PRO A 89 -20.20 -2.25 -14.02
N LEU A 90 -20.93 -2.85 -13.08
CA LEU A 90 -20.47 -4.06 -12.40
C LEU A 90 -20.55 -5.30 -13.31
N THR A 91 -21.56 -5.37 -14.19
CA THR A 91 -21.69 -6.46 -15.16
C THR A 91 -20.52 -6.50 -16.16
N LEU A 92 -19.99 -5.33 -16.52
CA LEU A 92 -18.85 -5.19 -17.42
C LEU A 92 -17.50 -5.19 -16.69
N ALA A 93 -17.49 -5.23 -15.36
CA ALA A 93 -16.25 -5.23 -14.56
C ALA A 93 -15.40 -6.47 -14.85
N GLY A 94 -14.13 -6.26 -15.09
CA GLY A 94 -13.15 -7.30 -15.34
C GLY A 94 -12.11 -7.41 -14.22
N PRO A 95 -11.10 -8.30 -14.40
CA PRO A 95 -10.03 -8.51 -13.42
C PRO A 95 -9.31 -7.23 -12.99
N GLY A 96 -9.14 -6.27 -13.90
CA GLY A 96 -8.47 -5.00 -13.57
C GLY A 96 -9.17 -4.22 -12.45
N LEU A 97 -10.51 -4.14 -12.48
CA LEU A 97 -11.25 -3.50 -11.39
C LEU A 97 -11.15 -4.33 -10.11
N ALA A 98 -11.29 -5.64 -10.19
CA ALA A 98 -11.17 -6.53 -9.02
C ALA A 98 -9.81 -6.39 -8.32
N ASP A 99 -8.72 -6.34 -9.09
CA ASP A 99 -7.37 -6.13 -8.57
C ASP A 99 -7.24 -4.77 -7.86
N MET A 100 -7.77 -3.71 -8.45
CA MET A 100 -7.74 -2.37 -7.88
C MET A 100 -8.59 -2.24 -6.61
N LEU A 101 -9.71 -2.96 -6.51
CA LEU A 101 -10.61 -2.93 -5.36
C LEU A 101 -10.26 -3.94 -4.26
N ARG A 102 -9.28 -4.82 -4.47
CA ARG A 102 -8.91 -5.85 -3.49
C ARG A 102 -8.63 -5.27 -2.10
N LEU A 103 -7.95 -4.14 -2.02
CA LEU A 103 -7.64 -3.48 -0.74
C LEU A 103 -8.89 -2.89 -0.07
N ALA A 104 -9.86 -2.41 -0.82
CA ALA A 104 -11.10 -1.84 -0.27
C ALA A 104 -11.92 -2.86 0.55
N GLY A 105 -11.69 -4.17 0.37
CA GLY A 105 -12.30 -5.22 1.17
C GLY A 105 -11.81 -5.34 2.60
N SER A 106 -10.77 -4.60 3.01
CA SER A 106 -10.25 -4.62 4.37
C SER A 106 -11.22 -3.96 5.36
N PRO A 107 -11.46 -4.55 6.55
CA PRO A 107 -12.31 -3.97 7.58
C PRO A 107 -11.78 -2.63 8.09
N TYR A 108 -12.67 -1.65 8.28
CA TYR A 108 -12.32 -0.31 8.78
C TYR A 108 -11.61 -0.33 10.14
N ASP A 109 -11.97 -1.26 11.03
CA ASP A 109 -11.40 -1.36 12.38
C ASP A 109 -9.88 -1.59 12.38
N ILE A 110 -9.33 -2.22 11.32
CA ILE A 110 -7.89 -2.40 11.15
C ILE A 110 -7.20 -1.05 10.83
N TRP A 111 -7.89 -0.16 10.14
CA TRP A 111 -7.33 1.06 9.58
C TRP A 111 -7.57 2.31 10.42
N ARG A 112 -8.65 2.30 11.24
CA ARG A 112 -9.11 3.47 12.01
C ARG A 112 -7.98 4.15 12.78
N ASP A 113 -7.25 3.39 13.57
CA ASP A 113 -6.22 3.95 14.45
C ASP A 113 -4.95 4.30 13.65
N THR A 114 -4.64 3.53 12.61
CA THR A 114 -3.56 3.82 11.67
C THR A 114 -3.77 5.17 10.95
N PHE A 115 -4.99 5.41 10.48
CA PHE A 115 -5.32 6.68 9.81
C PHE A 115 -5.28 7.86 10.77
N LEU A 116 -5.66 7.66 12.03
CA LEU A 116 -5.60 8.70 13.04
C LEU A 116 -4.15 9.08 13.40
N THR A 117 -3.29 8.08 13.59
CA THR A 117 -1.90 8.28 14.04
C THR A 117 -0.97 8.81 12.94
N ASN A 118 -1.26 8.54 11.67
CA ASN A 118 -0.45 9.00 10.53
C ASN A 118 -1.19 10.00 9.61
N ARG A 119 -2.12 10.78 10.18
CA ARG A 119 -3.04 11.62 9.43
C ARG A 119 -2.37 12.62 8.49
N GLU A 120 -1.29 13.27 8.95
CA GLU A 120 -0.65 14.33 8.17
C GLU A 120 0.04 13.79 6.92
N ASN A 121 0.82 12.72 7.04
CA ASN A 121 1.46 12.06 5.90
C ASN A 121 0.43 11.51 4.92
N ILE A 122 -0.67 10.94 5.42
CA ILE A 122 -1.77 10.43 4.59
C ILE A 122 -2.45 11.56 3.83
N ALA A 123 -2.78 12.67 4.50
CA ALA A 123 -3.41 13.82 3.84
C ALA A 123 -2.51 14.37 2.72
N HIS A 124 -1.21 14.55 3.00
CA HIS A 124 -0.25 14.97 1.98
C HIS A 124 -0.19 14.00 0.79
N ALA A 125 -0.16 12.68 1.04
CA ALA A 125 -0.14 11.66 -0.01
C ALA A 125 -1.42 11.69 -0.86
N LEU A 126 -2.60 11.88 -0.24
CA LEU A 126 -3.87 12.02 -0.94
C LEU A 126 -3.92 13.29 -1.81
N ASP A 127 -3.42 14.42 -1.31
CA ASP A 127 -3.31 15.66 -2.10
C ASP A 127 -2.45 15.46 -3.35
N ARG A 128 -1.33 14.73 -3.21
CA ARG A 128 -0.46 14.39 -4.35
C ARG A 128 -1.15 13.48 -5.35
N LEU A 129 -1.94 12.50 -4.87
CA LEU A 129 -2.73 11.64 -5.76
C LEU A 129 -3.81 12.44 -6.49
N ALA A 130 -4.54 13.31 -5.80
CA ALA A 130 -5.56 14.16 -6.42
C ALA A 130 -4.96 15.05 -7.51
N GLN A 131 -3.80 15.66 -7.26
CA GLN A 131 -3.06 16.44 -8.26
C GLN A 131 -2.66 15.59 -9.48
N ALA A 132 -2.19 14.36 -9.25
CA ALA A 132 -1.82 13.46 -10.35
C ALA A 132 -3.04 13.06 -11.19
N ILE A 133 -4.19 12.79 -10.56
CA ILE A 133 -5.44 12.47 -11.26
C ILE A 133 -5.90 13.68 -12.09
N ASP A 134 -5.88 14.88 -11.53
CA ASP A 134 -6.26 16.10 -12.26
C ASP A 134 -5.33 16.36 -13.45
N TYR A 135 -4.04 16.17 -13.27
CA TYR A 135 -3.04 16.26 -14.33
C TYR A 135 -3.35 15.27 -15.47
N LEU A 136 -3.63 14.00 -15.18
CA LEU A 136 -4.02 13.00 -16.18
C LEU A 136 -5.32 13.40 -16.87
N ARG A 137 -6.33 13.85 -16.12
CA ARG A 137 -7.63 14.30 -16.64
C ARG A 137 -7.47 15.41 -17.68
N THR A 138 -6.65 16.41 -17.40
CA THR A 138 -6.42 17.54 -18.32
C THR A 138 -5.73 17.15 -19.61
N ARG A 139 -5.02 16.02 -19.64
CA ARG A 139 -4.25 15.54 -20.81
C ARG A 139 -4.93 14.46 -21.63
N LEU A 140 -6.09 13.97 -21.22
CA LEU A 140 -6.82 12.94 -21.97
C LEU A 140 -7.09 13.34 -23.44
N ALA A 141 -7.43 14.61 -23.68
CA ALA A 141 -7.73 15.11 -25.01
C ALA A 141 -6.50 15.29 -25.91
N SER A 142 -5.33 15.54 -25.33
CA SER A 142 -4.09 15.80 -26.08
C SER A 142 -3.37 14.53 -26.55
N LYS A 143 -3.76 13.35 -26.05
CA LYS A 143 -3.08 12.06 -26.27
C LYS A 143 -1.61 12.06 -25.85
N ASP A 144 -1.23 12.94 -24.92
CA ASP A 144 0.14 13.15 -24.45
C ASP A 144 0.30 12.58 -23.03
N LEU A 145 0.22 11.25 -22.93
CA LEU A 145 0.37 10.49 -21.68
C LEU A 145 1.48 9.42 -21.76
N GLU A 146 2.25 9.40 -22.83
CA GLU A 146 3.27 8.36 -23.05
C GLU A 146 4.31 8.33 -21.92
N GLN A 147 4.75 9.52 -21.48
CA GLN A 147 5.76 9.64 -20.44
C GLN A 147 5.25 9.13 -19.07
N GLU A 148 4.00 9.39 -18.74
CA GLU A 148 3.36 8.94 -17.51
C GLU A 148 3.25 7.41 -17.47
N PHE A 149 2.88 6.79 -18.59
CA PHE A 149 2.84 5.33 -18.72
C PHE A 149 4.24 4.72 -18.62
N LYS A 150 5.25 5.37 -19.19
CA LYS A 150 6.64 4.92 -19.09
C LYS A 150 7.13 4.92 -17.63
N ILE A 151 6.91 6.03 -16.89
CA ILE A 151 7.26 6.14 -15.47
C ILE A 151 6.54 5.06 -14.65
N ALA A 152 5.24 4.86 -14.88
CA ALA A 152 4.45 3.85 -14.18
C ALA A 152 4.97 2.43 -14.46
N ASN A 153 5.33 2.11 -15.70
CA ASN A 153 5.90 0.83 -16.09
C ASN A 153 7.27 0.59 -15.44
N GLU A 154 8.15 1.58 -15.44
CA GLU A 154 9.47 1.50 -14.80
C GLU A 154 9.33 1.20 -13.29
N LEU A 155 8.39 1.87 -12.60
CA LEU A 155 8.11 1.60 -11.19
C LEU A 155 7.55 0.18 -10.99
N TYR A 156 6.62 -0.25 -11.83
CA TYR A 156 6.06 -1.60 -11.78
C TYR A 156 7.16 -2.67 -11.89
N VAL A 157 8.05 -2.55 -12.88
CA VAL A 157 9.17 -3.48 -13.09
C VAL A 157 10.13 -3.47 -11.89
N ALA A 158 10.45 -2.29 -11.36
CA ALA A 158 11.32 -2.15 -10.20
C ALA A 158 10.73 -2.80 -8.94
N LEU A 159 9.40 -2.69 -8.74
CA LEU A 159 8.70 -3.29 -7.62
C LEU A 159 8.68 -4.83 -7.73
N ARG A 160 8.38 -5.36 -8.92
CA ARG A 160 8.37 -6.81 -9.17
C ARG A 160 9.70 -7.46 -8.82
N ARG A 161 10.81 -6.89 -9.26
CA ARG A 161 12.18 -7.39 -8.97
C ARG A 161 12.53 -7.41 -7.48
N ARG A 162 11.77 -6.68 -6.64
CA ARG A 162 11.99 -6.63 -5.19
C ARG A 162 11.12 -7.61 -4.42
N VAL A 163 10.09 -8.14 -5.03
CA VAL A 163 9.09 -9.03 -4.40
C VAL A 163 9.29 -10.48 -4.84
N GLU A 164 9.93 -10.71 -5.99
CA GLU A 164 10.41 -12.02 -6.45
C GLU A 164 11.76 -12.38 -5.81
#